data_bca93ce506fea5e55274ca6171fda28c
#
_entry.id   bca93ce506fea5e55274ca6171fda28c
#
_cell.length_a   1.000
_cell.length_b   1.000
_cell.length_c   1.000
_cell.angle_alpha   90.00
_cell.angle_beta   90.00
_cell.angle_gamma   90.00
#
_symmetry.space_group_name_H-M   'P 1'
#
loop_
_entity.id
_entity.type
_entity.pdbx_description
1 polymer ?
#
loop_
_entity_poly.entity_id
_entity_poly.type
_entity_poly.pdbx_seq_one_letter_code
_entity_poly.pdbx_strand_id
1 'polypeptide(L)'
;MLQSVGLWPKGNEIYKRNIYALYAVISTIVIMGGHNFFQVMNVFFVYNNLEALAGTIFITVTDVLASVKMYFFIQNVGVLKELMITLNSRLFQPKNFNQVELVRPDLNSWRFMYITFWIMTGTTVLIWSIFPFLDNSVKAKRLPFAAWYPYSTKMSPFYEITYLYQVIGIWYLTVANINMDTMIAGLMMYVGTQCDILCDNLRNLDRLTQAELGTNCTINQKIIECVMHHRLLVRYVK
;
A
#
# COMPACT_ATOMS: atom_id res chain seq x y z
N MET A 1 -3.78 1.49 -9.52
CA MET A 1 -3.02 2.47 -8.74
C MET A 1 -1.58 2.04 -8.47
N LEU A 2 -1.26 0.87 -7.83
CA LEU A 2 0.14 0.42 -7.67
C LEU A 2 0.90 0.28 -9.00
N GLN A 3 0.22 -0.05 -10.09
CA GLN A 3 0.83 -0.12 -11.42
C GLN A 3 1.21 1.26 -11.97
N SER A 4 0.42 2.30 -11.71
CA SER A 4 0.72 3.67 -12.15
C SER A 4 1.90 4.30 -11.42
N VAL A 5 2.17 3.81 -10.20
CA VAL A 5 3.34 4.26 -9.39
C VAL A 5 4.58 3.38 -9.63
N GLY A 6 4.49 2.40 -10.54
CA GLY A 6 5.64 1.52 -10.84
C GLY A 6 5.86 0.38 -9.83
N LEU A 7 4.97 0.21 -8.82
CA LEU A 7 5.15 -0.76 -7.74
C LEU A 7 4.60 -2.16 -8.04
N TRP A 8 3.79 -2.31 -9.09
CA TRP A 8 3.12 -3.58 -9.39
C TRP A 8 3.23 -3.93 -10.87
N PRO A 9 4.19 -4.79 -11.28
CA PRO A 9 4.30 -5.27 -12.66
C PRO A 9 3.02 -6.00 -13.12
N LYS A 10 2.67 -5.87 -14.40
CA LYS A 10 1.48 -6.52 -14.97
C LYS A 10 1.63 -8.06 -14.97
N GLY A 11 0.51 -8.75 -14.79
CA GLY A 11 0.47 -10.22 -14.80
C GLY A 11 1.21 -10.87 -13.63
N ASN A 12 1.57 -12.14 -13.80
CA ASN A 12 2.29 -12.95 -12.80
C ASN A 12 3.82 -12.73 -12.85
N GLU A 13 4.28 -11.80 -13.68
CA GLU A 13 5.72 -11.59 -13.86
C GLU A 13 6.30 -10.73 -12.73
N ILE A 14 7.48 -11.09 -12.27
CA ILE A 14 8.37 -10.26 -11.45
C ILE A 14 9.02 -9.23 -12.39
N TYR A 15 9.61 -8.15 -11.87
CA TYR A 15 10.30 -7.17 -12.69
C TYR A 15 11.28 -7.82 -13.69
N LYS A 16 10.87 -7.88 -14.95
CA LYS A 16 11.73 -8.24 -16.08
C LYS A 16 12.28 -6.95 -16.72
N ARG A 17 13.37 -7.03 -17.46
CA ARG A 17 13.91 -5.92 -18.27
C ARG A 17 12.92 -5.55 -19.38
N ASN A 18 11.96 -4.67 -19.06
CA ASN A 18 10.98 -4.13 -20.00
C ASN A 18 10.80 -2.62 -19.76
N ILE A 19 10.06 -1.96 -20.63
CA ILE A 19 9.79 -0.51 -20.56
C ILE A 19 9.12 -0.14 -19.22
N TYR A 20 8.29 -1.02 -18.66
CA TYR A 20 7.66 -0.78 -17.38
C TYR A 20 8.67 -0.79 -16.21
N ALA A 21 9.64 -1.69 -16.21
CA ALA A 21 10.70 -1.72 -15.21
C ALA A 21 11.56 -0.46 -15.28
N LEU A 22 11.88 0.02 -16.50
CA LEU A 22 12.59 1.28 -16.69
C LEU A 22 11.78 2.47 -16.16
N TYR A 23 10.49 2.54 -16.47
CA TYR A 23 9.58 3.55 -15.93
C TYR A 23 9.55 3.52 -14.39
N ALA A 24 9.40 2.33 -13.78
CA ALA A 24 9.37 2.15 -12.34
C ALA A 24 10.66 2.65 -11.67
N VAL A 25 11.83 2.31 -12.24
CA VAL A 25 13.13 2.74 -11.72
C VAL A 25 13.29 4.26 -11.86
N ILE A 26 13.02 4.82 -13.03
CA ILE A 26 13.14 6.27 -13.27
C ILE A 26 12.20 7.05 -12.35
N SER A 27 10.91 6.67 -12.28
CA SER A 27 9.94 7.36 -11.43
C SER A 27 10.33 7.29 -9.95
N THR A 28 10.79 6.13 -9.48
CA THR A 28 11.25 5.97 -8.10
C THR A 28 12.48 6.82 -7.80
N ILE A 29 13.50 6.81 -8.66
CA ILE A 29 14.73 7.57 -8.43
C ILE A 29 14.48 9.07 -8.54
N VAL A 30 13.81 9.52 -9.61
CA VAL A 30 13.64 10.96 -9.90
C VAL A 30 12.60 11.60 -8.99
N ILE A 31 11.44 10.96 -8.83
CA ILE A 31 10.34 11.58 -8.09
C ILE A 31 10.56 11.37 -6.59
N MET A 32 10.74 10.13 -6.14
CA MET A 32 10.87 9.83 -4.73
C MET A 32 12.28 10.12 -4.19
N GLY A 33 13.32 9.59 -4.85
CA GLY A 33 14.70 9.79 -4.43
C GLY A 33 15.12 11.25 -4.46
N GLY A 34 14.77 11.97 -5.53
CA GLY A 34 15.04 13.40 -5.64
C GLY A 34 14.27 14.23 -4.60
N HIS A 35 12.96 13.93 -4.40
CA HIS A 35 12.15 14.63 -3.42
C HIS A 35 12.74 14.48 -2.00
N ASN A 36 13.03 13.25 -1.58
CA ASN A 36 13.65 12.98 -0.28
C ASN A 36 15.03 13.60 -0.14
N PHE A 37 15.86 13.53 -1.17
CA PHE A 37 17.19 14.12 -1.16
C PHE A 37 17.14 15.61 -0.84
N PHE A 38 16.30 16.38 -1.54
CA PHE A 38 16.19 17.84 -1.32
C PHE A 38 15.59 18.17 0.05
N GLN A 39 14.70 17.36 0.60
CA GLN A 39 14.18 17.54 1.95
C GLN A 39 15.24 17.23 3.02
N VAL A 40 15.94 16.11 2.89
CA VAL A 40 17.01 15.73 3.83
C VAL A 40 18.13 16.78 3.82
N MET A 41 18.53 17.27 2.63
CA MET A 41 19.51 18.35 2.54
C MET A 41 19.03 19.62 3.26
N ASN A 42 17.74 19.95 3.17
CA ASN A 42 17.20 21.11 3.89
C ASN A 42 17.37 21.01 5.41
N VAL A 43 17.23 19.82 6.00
CA VAL A 43 17.44 19.63 7.44
C VAL A 43 18.83 20.06 7.87
N PHE A 44 19.86 19.77 7.06
CA PHE A 44 21.24 20.19 7.36
C PHE A 44 21.45 21.70 7.28
N PHE A 45 20.66 22.41 6.47
CA PHE A 45 20.78 23.87 6.34
C PHE A 45 19.96 24.63 7.39
N VAL A 46 18.94 23.99 7.96
CA VAL A 46 17.98 24.64 8.88
C VAL A 46 18.19 24.24 10.34
N TYR A 47 19.22 23.44 10.66
CA TYR A 47 19.44 22.88 12.00
C TYR A 47 19.58 23.93 13.13
N ASN A 48 19.97 25.18 12.81
CA ASN A 48 20.11 26.26 13.78
C ASN A 48 18.77 26.95 14.13
N ASN A 49 17.72 26.73 13.37
CA ASN A 49 16.40 27.31 13.61
C ASN A 49 15.41 26.22 14.03
N LEU A 50 15.12 26.14 15.34
CA LEU A 50 14.30 25.07 15.91
C LEU A 50 12.89 25.01 15.33
N GLU A 51 12.25 26.14 15.06
CA GLU A 51 10.91 26.21 14.51
C GLU A 51 10.86 25.66 13.07
N ALA A 52 11.77 26.13 12.22
CA ALA A 52 11.90 25.65 10.85
C ALA A 52 12.34 24.18 10.79
N LEU A 53 13.21 23.75 11.71
CA LEU A 53 13.64 22.37 11.84
C LEU A 53 12.47 21.45 12.21
N ALA A 54 11.67 21.82 13.20
CA ALA A 54 10.51 21.00 13.62
C ALA A 54 9.51 20.79 12.49
N GLY A 55 9.21 21.83 11.73
CA GLY A 55 8.32 21.73 10.55
C GLY A 55 8.89 20.85 9.43
N THR A 56 10.20 20.91 9.20
CA THR A 56 10.87 20.15 8.14
C THR A 56 11.07 18.68 8.52
N ILE A 57 11.52 18.40 9.75
CA ILE A 57 11.91 17.05 10.17
C ILE A 57 10.75 16.08 10.18
N PHE A 58 9.55 16.54 10.57
CA PHE A 58 8.36 15.70 10.61
C PHE A 58 8.02 15.16 9.21
N ILE A 59 7.98 16.02 8.20
CA ILE A 59 7.68 15.63 6.82
C ILE A 59 8.81 14.75 6.27
N THR A 60 10.07 15.18 6.45
CA THR A 60 11.23 14.45 5.94
C THR A 60 11.31 13.02 6.49
N VAL A 61 11.10 12.83 7.79
CA VAL A 61 11.12 11.49 8.41
C VAL A 61 9.99 10.63 7.86
N THR A 62 8.79 11.18 7.70
CA THR A 62 7.64 10.46 7.14
C THR A 62 7.92 10.02 5.71
N ASP A 63 8.47 10.87 4.87
CA ASP A 63 8.78 10.57 3.46
C ASP A 63 9.93 9.56 3.33
N VAL A 64 10.95 9.64 4.17
CA VAL A 64 12.03 8.65 4.24
C VAL A 64 11.49 7.29 4.67
N LEU A 65 10.63 7.23 5.70
CA LEU A 65 10.00 5.99 6.14
C LEU A 65 9.12 5.37 5.04
N ALA A 66 8.34 6.19 4.32
CA ALA A 66 7.56 5.73 3.17
C ALA A 66 8.46 5.13 2.08
N SER A 67 9.63 5.72 1.86
CA SER A 67 10.63 5.23 0.89
C SER A 67 11.26 3.90 1.31
N VAL A 68 11.55 3.73 2.59
CA VAL A 68 12.04 2.46 3.15
C VAL A 68 10.98 1.37 3.00
N LYS A 69 9.72 1.67 3.33
CA LYS A 69 8.59 0.75 3.09
C LYS A 69 8.50 0.34 1.62
N MET A 70 8.60 1.31 0.70
CA MET A 70 8.52 1.06 -0.74
C MET A 70 9.66 0.16 -1.23
N TYR A 71 10.88 0.36 -0.73
CA TYR A 71 12.02 -0.51 -1.02
C TYR A 71 11.74 -1.96 -0.61
N PHE A 72 11.30 -2.20 0.64
CA PHE A 72 10.95 -3.55 1.09
C PHE A 72 9.77 -4.15 0.32
N PHE A 73 8.80 -3.32 -0.05
CA PHE A 73 7.66 -3.76 -0.85
C PHE A 73 8.10 -4.26 -2.23
N ILE A 74 8.96 -3.52 -2.92
CA ILE A 74 9.50 -3.91 -4.24
C ILE A 74 10.29 -5.22 -4.13
N GLN A 75 11.12 -5.37 -3.10
CA GLN A 75 11.89 -6.59 -2.88
C GLN A 75 10.99 -7.82 -2.69
N ASN A 76 9.84 -7.66 -2.03
CA ASN A 76 8.92 -8.75 -1.70
C ASN A 76 7.71 -8.86 -2.65
N VAL A 77 7.67 -8.10 -3.76
CA VAL A 77 6.53 -8.11 -4.69
C VAL A 77 6.24 -9.50 -5.26
N GLY A 78 7.27 -10.34 -5.44
CA GLY A 78 7.12 -11.71 -5.90
C GLY A 78 6.35 -12.57 -4.91
N VAL A 79 6.72 -12.50 -3.64
CA VAL A 79 6.04 -13.21 -2.54
C VAL A 79 4.59 -12.74 -2.40
N LEU A 80 4.35 -11.42 -2.47
CA LEU A 80 3.01 -10.85 -2.42
C LEU A 80 2.11 -11.32 -3.58
N LYS A 81 2.67 -11.44 -4.78
CA LYS A 81 1.95 -11.98 -5.93
C LYS A 81 1.62 -13.47 -5.78
N GLU A 82 2.57 -14.27 -5.33
CA GLU A 82 2.36 -15.70 -5.06
C GLU A 82 1.27 -15.88 -4.00
N LEU A 83 1.30 -15.07 -2.94
CA LEU A 83 0.27 -15.04 -1.90
C LEU A 83 -1.11 -14.73 -2.50
N MET A 84 -1.25 -13.69 -3.29
CA MET A 84 -2.52 -13.32 -3.92
C MET A 84 -3.05 -14.40 -4.87
N ILE A 85 -2.17 -15.05 -5.64
CA ILE A 85 -2.56 -16.17 -6.52
C ILE A 85 -3.08 -17.33 -5.69
N THR A 86 -2.40 -17.66 -4.61
CA THR A 86 -2.80 -18.77 -3.73
C THR A 86 -4.13 -18.47 -3.01
N LEU A 87 -4.29 -17.25 -2.50
CA LEU A 87 -5.54 -16.81 -1.87
C LEU A 87 -6.73 -16.79 -2.86
N ASN A 88 -6.47 -16.67 -4.15
CA ASN A 88 -7.51 -16.79 -5.19
C ASN A 88 -7.74 -18.24 -5.65
N SER A 89 -7.06 -19.23 -5.07
CA SER A 89 -7.27 -20.64 -5.42
C SER A 89 -8.59 -21.18 -4.87
N ARG A 90 -9.08 -22.29 -5.46
CA ARG A 90 -10.35 -22.94 -5.06
C ARG A 90 -10.44 -23.30 -3.59
N LEU A 91 -9.31 -23.54 -2.94
CA LEU A 91 -9.26 -23.94 -1.52
C LEU A 91 -9.70 -22.80 -0.60
N PHE A 92 -9.41 -21.55 -0.97
CA PHE A 92 -9.68 -20.35 -0.20
C PHE A 92 -11.00 -19.66 -0.59
N GLN A 93 -11.70 -20.16 -1.62
CA GLN A 93 -13.00 -19.59 -2.00
C GLN A 93 -14.12 -20.12 -1.11
N PRO A 94 -15.09 -19.27 -0.70
CA PRO A 94 -16.25 -19.71 0.05
C PRO A 94 -17.04 -20.73 -0.77
N LYS A 95 -17.36 -21.88 -0.15
CA LYS A 95 -18.03 -23.01 -0.81
C LYS A 95 -19.56 -22.95 -0.68
N ASN A 96 -20.07 -22.26 0.35
CA ASN A 96 -21.48 -22.21 0.73
C ASN A 96 -21.94 -20.76 0.92
N PHE A 97 -23.26 -20.53 0.80
CA PHE A 97 -23.86 -19.21 1.01
C PHE A 97 -23.54 -18.66 2.43
N ASN A 98 -23.58 -19.49 3.47
CA ASN A 98 -23.23 -19.09 4.82
C ASN A 98 -21.79 -18.58 4.94
N GLN A 99 -20.85 -19.18 4.21
CA GLN A 99 -19.45 -18.70 4.16
C GLN A 99 -19.32 -17.37 3.42
N VAL A 100 -20.13 -17.14 2.37
CA VAL A 100 -20.18 -15.83 1.71
C VAL A 100 -20.70 -14.76 2.66
N GLU A 101 -21.73 -15.06 3.47
CA GLU A 101 -22.21 -14.13 4.48
C GLU A 101 -21.19 -13.86 5.59
N LEU A 102 -20.39 -14.84 5.94
CA LEU A 102 -19.30 -14.72 6.93
C LEU A 102 -18.18 -13.78 6.43
N VAL A 103 -17.86 -13.83 5.15
CA VAL A 103 -16.79 -13.02 4.52
C VAL A 103 -17.24 -11.59 4.22
N ARG A 104 -18.54 -11.39 3.96
CA ARG A 104 -19.09 -10.10 3.51
C ARG A 104 -18.83 -8.91 4.46
N PRO A 105 -19.00 -9.05 5.80
CA PRO A 105 -18.74 -7.96 6.75
C PRO A 105 -17.29 -7.48 6.68
N ASP A 106 -16.33 -8.39 6.62
CA ASP A 106 -14.90 -8.07 6.58
C ASP A 106 -14.54 -7.34 5.29
N LEU A 107 -15.04 -7.83 4.15
CA LEU A 107 -14.83 -7.14 2.86
C LEU A 107 -15.43 -5.73 2.85
N ASN A 108 -16.62 -5.55 3.43
CA ASN A 108 -17.26 -4.23 3.53
C ASN A 108 -16.47 -3.31 4.47
N SER A 109 -16.00 -3.83 5.61
CA SER A 109 -15.18 -3.09 6.55
C SER A 109 -13.85 -2.65 5.92
N TRP A 110 -13.18 -3.55 5.20
CA TRP A 110 -11.95 -3.21 4.47
C TRP A 110 -12.20 -2.16 3.38
N ARG A 111 -13.28 -2.31 2.60
CA ARG A 111 -13.63 -1.34 1.56
C ARG A 111 -13.93 0.04 2.15
N PHE A 112 -14.67 0.08 3.26
CA PHE A 112 -14.97 1.32 3.97
C PHE A 112 -13.69 1.97 4.48
N MET A 113 -12.83 1.23 5.16
CA MET A 113 -11.53 1.70 5.66
C MET A 113 -10.65 2.22 4.50
N TYR A 114 -10.56 1.50 3.39
CA TYR A 114 -9.81 1.90 2.21
C TYR A 114 -10.29 3.24 1.65
N ILE A 115 -11.60 3.39 1.46
CA ILE A 115 -12.19 4.62 0.91
C ILE A 115 -11.98 5.80 1.88
N THR A 116 -12.24 5.59 3.18
CA THR A 116 -12.06 6.62 4.21
C THR A 116 -10.61 7.10 4.27
N PHE A 117 -9.66 6.17 4.26
CA PHE A 117 -8.23 6.49 4.30
C PHE A 117 -7.79 7.28 3.05
N TRP A 118 -8.32 6.91 1.87
CA TRP A 118 -8.10 7.66 0.62
C TRP A 118 -8.66 9.08 0.67
N ILE A 119 -9.89 9.24 1.17
CA ILE A 119 -10.52 10.56 1.29
C ILE A 119 -9.72 11.44 2.26
N MET A 120 -9.43 10.94 3.45
CA MET A 120 -8.71 11.71 4.47
C MET A 120 -7.34 12.16 3.98
N THR A 121 -6.53 11.22 3.47
CA THR A 121 -5.16 11.52 3.05
C THR A 121 -5.14 12.34 1.76
N GLY A 122 -6.00 12.02 0.79
CA GLY A 122 -6.12 12.77 -0.45
C GLY A 122 -6.54 14.22 -0.21
N THR A 123 -7.50 14.44 0.68
CA THR A 123 -7.94 15.79 1.08
C THR A 123 -6.80 16.56 1.75
N THR A 124 -6.05 15.92 2.65
CA THR A 124 -4.90 16.56 3.31
C THR A 124 -3.85 17.01 2.30
N VAL A 125 -3.44 16.13 1.39
CA VAL A 125 -2.44 16.47 0.35
C VAL A 125 -2.96 17.53 -0.63
N LEU A 126 -4.25 17.49 -0.96
CA LEU A 126 -4.89 18.51 -1.79
C LEU A 126 -4.84 19.88 -1.11
N ILE A 127 -5.22 19.96 0.17
CA ILE A 127 -5.16 21.18 0.95
C ILE A 127 -3.73 21.71 1.00
N TRP A 128 -2.75 20.87 1.30
CA TRP A 128 -1.33 21.28 1.30
C TRP A 128 -0.85 21.77 -0.07
N SER A 129 -1.33 21.14 -1.15
CA SER A 129 -0.98 21.58 -2.52
C SER A 129 -1.61 22.92 -2.90
N ILE A 130 -2.75 23.30 -2.30
CA ILE A 130 -3.49 24.53 -2.65
C ILE A 130 -3.21 25.65 -1.63
N PHE A 131 -2.83 25.30 -0.41
CA PHE A 131 -2.65 26.25 0.69
C PHE A 131 -1.79 27.48 0.35
N PRO A 132 -0.64 27.37 -0.38
CA PRO A 132 0.15 28.53 -0.76
C PRO A 132 -0.60 29.54 -1.66
N PHE A 133 -1.61 29.09 -2.40
CA PHE A 133 -2.48 29.99 -3.20
C PHE A 133 -3.49 30.71 -2.31
N LEU A 134 -4.04 30.03 -1.31
CA LEU A 134 -5.04 30.59 -0.38
C LEU A 134 -4.43 31.63 0.55
N ASP A 135 -3.23 31.39 1.03
CA ASP A 135 -2.49 32.26 1.94
C ASP A 135 -1.68 33.37 1.20
N ASN A 136 -1.77 33.46 -0.14
CA ASN A 136 -0.99 34.36 -0.98
C ASN A 136 0.56 34.18 -0.91
N SER A 137 1.04 33.11 -0.32
CA SER A 137 2.48 32.76 -0.24
C SER A 137 3.11 32.57 -1.61
N VAL A 138 2.30 32.25 -2.63
CA VAL A 138 2.73 32.18 -4.04
C VAL A 138 3.28 33.54 -4.52
N LYS A 139 2.71 34.67 -4.08
CA LYS A 139 3.25 36.02 -4.40
C LYS A 139 4.64 36.24 -3.81
N ALA A 140 4.90 35.65 -2.64
CA ALA A 140 6.20 35.66 -1.99
C ALA A 140 7.12 34.55 -2.51
N LYS A 141 6.67 33.75 -3.52
CA LYS A 141 7.38 32.61 -4.11
C LYS A 141 7.83 31.58 -3.05
N ARG A 142 6.96 31.30 -2.07
CA ARG A 142 7.19 30.24 -1.08
C ARG A 142 6.72 28.90 -1.65
N LEU A 143 7.54 27.88 -1.46
CA LEU A 143 7.24 26.50 -1.87
C LEU A 143 6.29 25.84 -0.87
N PRO A 144 5.50 24.82 -1.27
CA PRO A 144 4.61 24.07 -0.39
C PRO A 144 5.35 23.34 0.73
N PHE A 145 6.53 22.81 0.42
CA PHE A 145 7.37 22.08 1.37
C PHE A 145 8.74 22.71 1.44
N ALA A 146 9.28 22.80 2.65
CA ALA A 146 10.63 23.29 2.87
C ALA A 146 11.64 22.25 2.35
N ALA A 147 12.37 22.61 1.31
CA ALA A 147 13.41 21.78 0.71
C ALA A 147 14.53 22.66 0.17
N TRP A 148 15.76 22.14 0.23
CA TRP A 148 16.91 22.84 -0.33
C TRP A 148 17.08 22.48 -1.80
N TYR A 149 17.36 23.50 -2.62
CA TYR A 149 17.65 23.33 -4.04
C TYR A 149 18.96 24.05 -4.39
N PRO A 150 19.78 23.51 -5.34
CA PRO A 150 21.07 24.10 -5.74
C PRO A 150 20.92 25.37 -6.60
N TYR A 151 19.69 25.87 -6.78
CA TYR A 151 19.37 27.05 -7.57
C TYR A 151 18.37 27.95 -6.83
N SER A 152 18.24 29.19 -7.29
CA SER A 152 17.29 30.14 -6.70
C SER A 152 15.85 29.80 -7.10
N THR A 153 15.07 29.31 -6.12
CA THR A 153 13.65 28.99 -6.29
C THR A 153 12.75 30.23 -6.31
N LYS A 154 13.30 31.45 -6.14
CA LYS A 154 12.54 32.71 -6.19
C LYS A 154 12.40 33.31 -7.59
N MET A 155 13.06 32.74 -8.60
CA MET A 155 13.03 33.23 -9.98
C MET A 155 12.08 32.38 -10.83
N SER A 156 11.29 33.02 -11.68
CA SER A 156 10.55 32.33 -12.74
C SER A 156 11.51 31.97 -13.89
N PRO A 157 11.45 30.77 -14.52
CA PRO A 157 10.46 29.71 -14.35
C PRO A 157 10.81 28.63 -13.27
N PHE A 158 11.91 28.79 -12.54
CA PHE A 158 12.40 27.80 -11.58
C PHE A 158 11.42 27.56 -10.41
N TYR A 159 10.74 28.61 -9.94
CA TYR A 159 9.73 28.50 -8.91
C TYR A 159 8.59 27.57 -9.33
N GLU A 160 8.01 27.80 -10.48
CA GLU A 160 6.85 27.07 -10.99
C GLU A 160 7.18 25.60 -11.23
N ILE A 161 8.36 25.32 -11.81
CA ILE A 161 8.85 23.96 -12.06
C ILE A 161 9.06 23.23 -10.74
N THR A 162 9.69 23.89 -9.75
CA THR A 162 9.96 23.29 -8.43
C THR A 162 8.67 23.05 -7.67
N TYR A 163 7.72 23.98 -7.74
CA TYR A 163 6.40 23.84 -7.14
C TYR A 163 5.68 22.60 -7.68
N LEU A 164 5.61 22.49 -9.01
CA LEU A 164 4.98 21.34 -9.66
C LEU A 164 5.68 20.03 -9.32
N TYR A 165 7.02 20.03 -9.29
CA TYR A 165 7.80 18.87 -8.89
C TYR A 165 7.49 18.41 -7.47
N GLN A 166 7.38 19.35 -6.50
CA GLN A 166 7.02 19.01 -5.12
C GLN A 166 5.59 18.44 -5.02
N VAL A 167 4.63 19.05 -5.72
CA VAL A 167 3.24 18.55 -5.73
C VAL A 167 3.17 17.14 -6.33
N ILE A 168 3.83 16.90 -7.46
CA ILE A 168 3.88 15.56 -8.07
C ILE A 168 4.56 14.57 -7.12
N GLY A 169 5.65 14.96 -6.46
CA GLY A 169 6.41 14.13 -5.53
C GLY A 169 5.55 13.67 -4.34
N ILE A 170 4.88 14.61 -3.67
CA ILE A 170 4.05 14.26 -2.51
C ILE A 170 2.83 13.41 -2.91
N TRP A 171 2.18 13.69 -4.04
CA TRP A 171 1.10 12.87 -4.55
C TRP A 171 1.58 11.45 -4.89
N TYR A 172 2.73 11.31 -5.52
CA TYR A 172 3.33 10.02 -5.83
C TYR A 172 3.60 9.20 -4.56
N LEU A 173 4.25 9.80 -3.55
CA LEU A 173 4.52 9.16 -2.26
C LEU A 173 3.22 8.78 -1.54
N THR A 174 2.23 9.64 -1.54
CA THR A 174 0.93 9.42 -0.92
C THR A 174 0.22 8.23 -1.55
N VAL A 175 0.12 8.20 -2.88
CA VAL A 175 -0.50 7.07 -3.63
C VAL A 175 0.23 5.77 -3.33
N ALA A 176 1.56 5.78 -3.34
CA ALA A 176 2.36 4.61 -3.03
C ALA A 176 2.11 4.10 -1.61
N ASN A 177 2.22 4.98 -0.61
CA ASN A 177 2.10 4.62 0.80
C ASN A 177 0.71 4.09 1.14
N ILE A 178 -0.37 4.78 0.73
CA ILE A 178 -1.75 4.34 0.99
C ILE A 178 -2.00 2.95 0.41
N ASN A 179 -1.62 2.73 -0.86
CA ASN A 179 -1.89 1.45 -1.50
C ASN A 179 -1.07 0.31 -0.90
N MET A 180 0.15 0.56 -0.43
CA MET A 180 0.95 -0.45 0.29
C MET A 180 0.30 -0.81 1.62
N ASP A 181 -0.02 0.18 2.45
CA ASP A 181 -0.57 -0.04 3.79
C ASP A 181 -1.94 -0.71 3.73
N THR A 182 -2.82 -0.25 2.84
CA THR A 182 -4.16 -0.84 2.67
C THR A 182 -4.12 -2.24 2.06
N MET A 183 -3.14 -2.54 1.19
CA MET A 183 -2.97 -3.88 0.66
C MET A 183 -2.51 -4.86 1.74
N ILE A 184 -1.54 -4.48 2.56
CA ILE A 184 -1.06 -5.31 3.68
C ILE A 184 -2.20 -5.53 4.68
N ALA A 185 -2.92 -4.47 5.07
CA ALA A 185 -4.08 -4.57 5.96
C ALA A 185 -5.17 -5.49 5.39
N GLY A 186 -5.45 -5.38 4.09
CA GLY A 186 -6.40 -6.25 3.39
C GLY A 186 -5.99 -7.72 3.38
N LEU A 187 -4.71 -8.00 3.17
CA LEU A 187 -4.17 -9.38 3.23
C LEU A 187 -4.29 -9.96 4.65
N MET A 188 -3.95 -9.18 5.68
CA MET A 188 -4.08 -9.62 7.07
C MET A 188 -5.53 -9.93 7.45
N MET A 189 -6.46 -9.07 7.07
CA MET A 189 -7.88 -9.27 7.30
C MET A 189 -8.42 -10.49 6.55
N TYR A 190 -7.99 -10.68 5.30
CA TYR A 190 -8.38 -11.85 4.52
C TYR A 190 -7.88 -13.16 5.14
N VAL A 191 -6.66 -13.19 5.68
CA VAL A 191 -6.14 -14.36 6.42
C VAL A 191 -7.02 -14.65 7.64
N GLY A 192 -7.45 -13.62 8.40
CA GLY A 192 -8.39 -13.75 9.51
C GLY A 192 -9.70 -14.40 9.06
N THR A 193 -10.33 -13.86 8.01
CA THR A 193 -11.56 -14.41 7.42
C THR A 193 -11.39 -15.88 6.97
N GLN A 194 -10.21 -16.26 6.47
CA GLN A 194 -9.93 -17.66 6.10
C GLN A 194 -9.84 -18.59 7.31
N CYS A 195 -9.38 -18.10 8.46
CA CYS A 195 -9.45 -18.84 9.70
C CYS A 195 -10.91 -19.11 10.12
N ASP A 196 -11.79 -18.13 9.96
CA ASP A 196 -13.22 -18.28 10.27
C ASP A 196 -13.90 -19.29 9.34
N ILE A 197 -13.59 -19.28 8.04
CA ILE A 197 -14.06 -20.29 7.08
C ILE A 197 -13.56 -21.68 7.47
N LEU A 198 -12.30 -21.81 7.89
CA LEU A 198 -11.73 -23.07 8.35
C LEU A 198 -12.44 -23.57 9.60
N CYS A 199 -12.72 -22.69 10.57
CA CYS A 199 -13.49 -23.02 11.77
C CYS A 199 -14.91 -23.48 11.42
N ASP A 200 -15.59 -22.81 10.48
CA ASP A 200 -16.92 -23.22 10.01
C ASP A 200 -16.88 -24.61 9.34
N ASN A 201 -15.90 -24.85 8.49
CA ASN A 201 -15.72 -26.17 7.85
C ASN A 201 -15.54 -27.28 8.90
N LEU A 202 -14.74 -27.04 9.94
CA LEU A 202 -14.49 -28.01 11.01
C LEU A 202 -15.75 -28.24 11.86
N ARG A 203 -16.49 -27.19 12.24
CA ARG A 203 -17.74 -27.28 13.02
C ARG A 203 -18.86 -28.02 12.27
N ASN A 204 -18.89 -27.87 10.97
CA ASN A 204 -19.92 -28.52 10.13
C ASN A 204 -19.51 -29.90 9.60
N LEU A 205 -18.35 -30.42 10.02
CA LEU A 205 -17.89 -31.74 9.59
C LEU A 205 -18.89 -32.85 9.99
N ASP A 206 -19.41 -32.82 11.21
CA ASP A 206 -20.39 -33.76 11.72
C ASP A 206 -21.74 -33.70 10.97
N ARG A 207 -22.22 -32.48 10.68
CA ARG A 207 -23.48 -32.28 9.96
C ARG A 207 -23.43 -32.82 8.54
N LEU A 208 -22.29 -32.67 7.89
CA LEU A 208 -22.08 -33.19 6.53
C LEU A 208 -21.94 -34.70 6.53
N THR A 209 -21.44 -35.29 7.61
CA THR A 209 -21.35 -36.72 7.82
C THR A 209 -22.73 -37.36 7.99
N GLN A 210 -23.64 -36.71 8.71
CA GLN A 210 -25.01 -37.19 8.93
C GLN A 210 -25.89 -37.05 7.67
N ALA A 211 -25.66 -36.01 6.83
CA ALA A 211 -26.44 -35.80 5.62
C ALA A 211 -26.01 -36.68 4.44
N GLU A 212 -24.74 -37.04 4.38
CA GLU A 212 -24.20 -37.96 3.36
C GLU A 212 -23.97 -39.34 3.99
N LEU A 213 -25.05 -40.10 4.14
CA LEU A 213 -25.06 -41.50 4.60
C LEU A 213 -24.16 -42.34 3.69
N GLY A 214 -22.85 -42.35 3.92
CA GLY A 214 -22.28 -43.36 3.14
C GLY A 214 -20.80 -43.56 3.02
N THR A 215 -19.90 -42.74 3.32
CA THR A 215 -18.51 -43.23 3.22
C THR A 215 -17.55 -42.48 4.15
N ASN A 216 -16.84 -43.25 4.98
CA ASN A 216 -15.65 -42.80 5.73
C ASN A 216 -14.61 -42.12 4.81
N CYS A 217 -14.65 -42.36 3.51
CA CYS A 217 -13.80 -41.78 2.50
C CYS A 217 -14.05 -40.27 2.36
N THR A 218 -15.31 -39.82 2.38
CA THR A 218 -15.68 -38.39 2.20
C THR A 218 -15.25 -37.54 3.40
N ILE A 219 -15.36 -38.08 4.62
CA ILE A 219 -14.94 -37.41 5.85
C ILE A 219 -13.43 -37.19 5.85
N ASN A 220 -12.68 -38.28 5.59
CA ASN A 220 -11.22 -38.21 5.54
C ASN A 220 -10.74 -37.20 4.51
N GLN A 221 -11.40 -37.13 3.34
CA GLN A 221 -11.05 -36.14 2.31
C GLN A 221 -11.30 -34.70 2.78
N LYS A 222 -12.41 -34.42 3.46
CA LYS A 222 -12.73 -33.09 4.02
C LYS A 222 -11.74 -32.70 5.13
N ILE A 223 -11.36 -33.64 6.00
CA ILE A 223 -10.33 -33.41 7.01
C ILE A 223 -8.99 -33.06 6.34
N ILE A 224 -8.60 -33.81 5.31
CA ILE A 224 -7.37 -33.54 4.55
C ILE A 224 -7.41 -32.12 3.93
N GLU A 225 -8.56 -31.73 3.35
CA GLU A 225 -8.72 -30.36 2.83
C GLU A 225 -8.56 -29.31 3.91
N CYS A 226 -9.14 -29.49 5.10
CA CYS A 226 -9.00 -28.56 6.23
C CYS A 226 -7.54 -28.49 6.72
N VAL A 227 -6.85 -29.64 6.81
CA VAL A 227 -5.43 -29.68 7.19
C VAL A 227 -4.56 -28.98 6.15
N MET A 228 -4.82 -29.18 4.86
CA MET A 228 -4.11 -28.48 3.77
C MET A 228 -4.36 -26.97 3.81
N HIS A 229 -5.62 -26.55 4.03
CA HIS A 229 -5.99 -25.15 4.18
C HIS A 229 -5.24 -24.50 5.36
N HIS A 230 -5.29 -25.13 6.55
CA HIS A 230 -4.56 -24.65 7.72
C HIS A 230 -3.04 -24.57 7.47
N ARG A 231 -2.46 -25.60 6.87
CA ARG A 231 -1.02 -25.64 6.58
C ARG A 231 -0.58 -24.51 5.64
N LEU A 232 -1.39 -24.20 4.64
CA LEU A 232 -1.15 -23.08 3.74
C LEU A 232 -1.28 -21.75 4.46
N LEU A 233 -2.31 -21.54 5.29
CA LEU A 233 -2.45 -20.32 6.10
C LEU A 233 -1.24 -20.08 6.98
N VAL A 234 -0.78 -21.10 7.72
CA VAL A 234 0.41 -20.99 8.58
C VAL A 234 1.68 -20.67 7.80
N ARG A 235 1.81 -21.20 6.58
CA ARG A 235 2.95 -20.89 5.70
C ARG A 235 2.98 -19.42 5.27
N TYR A 236 1.81 -18.78 5.11
CA TYR A 236 1.71 -17.39 4.69
C TYR A 236 1.82 -16.36 5.83
N VAL A 237 1.63 -16.80 7.08
CA VAL A 237 1.81 -15.94 8.26
C VAL A 237 3.28 -15.90 8.71
N LYS A 238 4.08 -16.88 8.31
CA LYS A 238 5.54 -16.91 8.55
C LYS A 238 6.32 -16.13 7.50
#